data_8f1b140eaeefcee14974b31f4abadf0b
#
_entry.id   8f1b140eaeefcee14974b31f4abadf0b
#
_cell.length_a   1.000
_cell.length_b   1.000
_cell.length_c   1.000
_cell.angle_alpha   90.00
_cell.angle_beta   90.00
_cell.angle_gamma   90.00
#
_symmetry.space_group_name_H-M   'P 1'
#
loop_
_entity.id
_entity.type
_entity.pdbx_description
1 polymer ?
#
loop_
_entity_poly.entity_id
_entity_poly.type
_entity_poly.pdbx_seq_one_letter_code
_entity_poly.pdbx_strand_id
1 'polypeptide(L)'
;MPVCASCRGQVETGASFCPFCGAAMLPTPERLGPGSTLTVEDYGKAVIGHEIGQGGMGIVYRAWLYYDPSGRLAGSEPHPVAVKVLHPLLRGRDRARRLFLREAEALRRLAHPNVVHFFALVDDGAELALVMELVQGEPLSTIIARGIASRPAPGAPCLPFVLAWHYFAQLLGALAAVHQLGILHRDVKPANVLVRSDGVVKLTDFGIARIPAEGAAATGGVAPGTGAYMSPEAVQGKELDPRSDLYSAATVLYETLVGRAPFDAPERDEMDIRRAQLDEPPPPITGFLPSAPPVLDVLMAHALAKDPAIRYPSALELGEAFRTALGLPLSPGWVAQKELADLAKTISGLALPEVP
;
A
#
# COMPACT_ATOMS: atom_id res chain seq x y z
N MET A 1 6.32 -10.02 30.62
CA MET A 1 6.87 -8.92 31.42
C MET A 1 7.35 -7.84 30.49
N PRO A 2 6.99 -6.58 30.71
CA PRO A 2 7.49 -5.47 29.89
C PRO A 2 9.00 -5.32 30.06
N VAL A 3 9.66 -4.83 29.01
CA VAL A 3 11.11 -4.61 28.97
C VAL A 3 11.37 -3.10 29.00
N CYS A 4 12.29 -2.67 29.87
CA CYS A 4 12.68 -1.27 29.95
C CYS A 4 13.35 -0.79 28.65
N ALA A 5 12.85 0.31 28.08
CA ALA A 5 13.40 0.87 26.84
C ALA A 5 14.84 1.40 27.00
N SER A 6 15.25 1.80 28.21
CA SER A 6 16.57 2.35 28.50
C SER A 6 17.64 1.29 28.74
N CYS A 7 17.36 0.26 29.56
CA CYS A 7 18.37 -0.73 29.95
C CYS A 7 18.05 -2.16 29.48
N ARG A 8 16.92 -2.39 28.85
CA ARG A 8 16.39 -3.69 28.37
C ARG A 8 16.17 -4.71 29.50
N GLY A 9 16.17 -4.30 30.76
CA GLY A 9 15.81 -5.16 31.90
C GLY A 9 14.33 -5.51 31.87
N GLN A 10 13.99 -6.76 32.24
CA GLN A 10 12.59 -7.17 32.43
C GLN A 10 12.03 -6.53 33.69
N VAL A 11 10.85 -5.94 33.62
CA VAL A 11 10.22 -5.18 34.69
C VAL A 11 8.84 -5.77 34.98
N GLU A 12 8.39 -5.70 36.23
CA GLU A 12 7.04 -6.13 36.58
C GLU A 12 5.98 -5.27 35.89
N THR A 13 4.88 -5.92 35.48
CA THR A 13 3.76 -5.23 34.85
C THR A 13 3.15 -4.21 35.83
N GLY A 14 3.08 -2.94 35.43
CA GLY A 14 2.56 -1.87 36.27
C GLY A 14 3.60 -1.06 37.06
N ALA A 15 4.88 -1.39 36.96
CA ALA A 15 5.94 -0.59 37.60
C ALA A 15 6.02 0.81 36.96
N SER A 16 5.98 1.86 37.78
CA SER A 16 6.12 3.25 37.36
C SER A 16 7.56 3.64 37.03
N PHE A 17 8.55 2.89 37.51
CA PHE A 17 9.97 3.08 37.28
C PHE A 17 10.69 1.76 37.10
N CYS A 18 11.72 1.74 36.27
CA CYS A 18 12.57 0.57 36.08
C CYS A 18 13.43 0.34 37.34
N PRO A 19 13.37 -0.83 38.00
CA PRO A 19 14.17 -1.10 39.19
C PRO A 19 15.67 -1.20 38.93
N PHE A 20 16.09 -1.34 37.65
CA PHE A 20 17.50 -1.53 37.29
C PHE A 20 18.19 -0.21 36.92
N CYS A 21 17.47 0.76 36.32
CA CYS A 21 18.10 1.99 35.82
C CYS A 21 17.35 3.28 36.25
N GLY A 22 16.28 3.16 37.02
CA GLY A 22 15.50 4.31 37.49
C GLY A 22 14.68 5.04 36.42
N ALA A 23 14.75 4.61 35.15
CA ALA A 23 13.98 5.23 34.08
C ALA A 23 12.47 5.10 34.36
N ALA A 24 11.72 6.18 34.14
CA ALA A 24 10.28 6.15 34.22
C ALA A 24 9.72 5.12 33.23
N MET A 25 8.95 4.18 33.73
CA MET A 25 8.18 3.25 32.93
C MET A 25 6.85 3.92 32.66
N LEU A 26 6.76 4.59 31.52
CA LEU A 26 5.45 5.04 31.03
C LEU A 26 4.56 3.79 30.94
N PRO A 27 3.31 3.85 31.45
CA PRO A 27 2.36 2.77 31.24
C PRO A 27 2.32 2.52 29.74
N THR A 28 2.48 1.25 29.35
CA THR A 28 2.32 0.88 27.93
C THR A 28 0.93 1.37 27.55
N PRO A 29 0.80 2.33 26.62
CA PRO A 29 -0.52 2.83 26.27
C PRO A 29 -1.36 1.63 25.87
N GLU A 30 -2.52 1.46 26.53
CA GLU A 30 -3.41 0.34 26.26
C GLU A 30 -3.71 0.30 24.77
N ARG A 31 -3.40 -0.83 24.13
CA ARG A 31 -3.80 -1.06 22.75
C ARG A 31 -5.30 -1.29 22.73
N LEU A 32 -5.97 -0.70 21.75
CA LEU A 32 -7.31 -1.14 21.41
C LEU A 32 -7.27 -2.66 21.16
N GLY A 33 -8.16 -3.36 21.81
CA GLY A 33 -8.28 -4.83 21.68
C GLY A 33 -9.67 -5.22 21.20
N PRO A 34 -9.89 -6.51 20.92
CA PRO A 34 -11.20 -7.02 20.57
C PRO A 34 -12.26 -6.64 21.61
N GLY A 35 -13.39 -6.09 21.13
CA GLY A 35 -14.48 -5.60 21.99
C GLY A 35 -14.36 -4.13 22.40
N SER A 36 -13.20 -3.46 22.20
CA SER A 36 -13.09 -2.02 22.36
C SER A 36 -14.04 -1.29 21.42
N THR A 37 -14.55 -0.14 21.85
CA THR A 37 -15.52 0.64 21.06
C THR A 37 -14.98 2.04 20.80
N LEU A 38 -15.08 2.48 19.55
CA LEU A 38 -14.81 3.85 19.11
C LEU A 38 -16.12 4.54 18.73
N THR A 39 -16.32 5.77 19.18
CA THR A 39 -17.42 6.60 18.71
C THR A 39 -17.03 7.21 17.36
N VAL A 40 -17.86 7.01 16.36
CA VAL A 40 -17.65 7.48 14.99
C VAL A 40 -18.73 8.54 14.70
N GLU A 41 -18.30 9.80 14.61
CA GLU A 41 -19.19 10.93 14.32
C GLU A 41 -20.00 10.65 13.05
N ASP A 42 -21.29 11.03 13.04
CA ASP A 42 -22.26 10.81 11.96
C ASP A 42 -22.61 9.35 11.64
N TYR A 43 -21.89 8.37 12.19
CA TYR A 43 -22.10 6.95 11.88
C TYR A 43 -22.54 6.14 13.09
N GLY A 44 -22.09 6.44 14.31
CA GLY A 44 -22.44 5.70 15.51
C GLY A 44 -21.22 5.10 16.22
N LYS A 45 -21.10 3.77 16.29
CA LYS A 45 -20.00 3.10 17.01
C LYS A 45 -19.32 2.04 16.17
N ALA A 46 -17.98 2.02 16.21
CA ALA A 46 -17.19 0.94 15.67
C ALA A 46 -16.72 0.01 16.82
N VAL A 47 -17.05 -1.27 16.73
CA VAL A 47 -16.58 -2.30 17.66
C VAL A 47 -15.36 -2.97 17.06
N ILE A 48 -14.22 -2.87 17.72
CA ILE A 48 -12.92 -3.40 17.28
C ILE A 48 -12.92 -4.93 17.38
N GLY A 49 -12.49 -5.58 16.33
CA GLY A 49 -12.25 -7.02 16.25
C GLY A 49 -10.77 -7.36 16.39
N HIS A 50 -10.31 -8.31 15.58
CA HIS A 50 -8.90 -8.72 15.57
C HIS A 50 -8.05 -7.79 14.68
N GLU A 51 -6.76 -7.76 14.97
CA GLU A 51 -5.73 -7.10 14.14
C GLU A 51 -5.63 -7.81 12.79
N ILE A 52 -5.64 -7.03 11.70
CA ILE A 52 -5.47 -7.54 10.33
C ILE A 52 -4.19 -7.03 9.66
N GLY A 53 -3.51 -6.08 10.27
CA GLY A 53 -2.24 -5.56 9.78
C GLY A 53 -1.59 -4.57 10.73
N GLN A 54 -0.27 -4.47 10.65
CA GLN A 54 0.51 -3.50 11.42
C GLN A 54 1.56 -2.87 10.51
N GLY A 55 1.68 -1.55 10.58
CA GLY A 55 2.70 -0.76 9.88
C GLY A 55 3.43 0.19 10.82
N GLY A 56 4.40 0.92 10.29
CA GLY A 56 5.22 1.85 11.09
C GLY A 56 4.42 2.99 11.74
N MET A 57 3.25 3.36 11.20
CA MET A 57 2.42 4.45 11.72
C MET A 57 1.20 4.00 12.48
N GLY A 58 0.74 2.78 12.28
CA GLY A 58 -0.51 2.35 12.88
C GLY A 58 -0.75 0.86 12.82
N ILE A 59 -1.80 0.48 13.51
CA ILE A 59 -2.31 -0.89 13.56
C ILE A 59 -3.68 -0.86 12.89
N VAL A 60 -3.93 -1.82 12.00
CA VAL A 60 -5.20 -1.95 11.30
C VAL A 60 -5.98 -3.11 11.92
N TYR A 61 -7.20 -2.83 12.31
CA TYR A 61 -8.13 -3.81 12.89
C TYR A 61 -9.30 -4.04 11.94
N ARG A 62 -9.78 -5.26 11.86
CA ARG A 62 -11.13 -5.51 11.43
C ARG A 62 -12.08 -5.00 12.51
N ALA A 63 -13.17 -4.32 12.12
CA ALA A 63 -14.15 -3.80 13.05
C ALA A 63 -15.55 -3.89 12.44
N TRP A 64 -16.56 -3.65 13.25
CA TRP A 64 -17.96 -3.59 12.84
C TRP A 64 -18.52 -2.23 13.18
N LEU A 65 -18.96 -1.50 12.16
CA LEU A 65 -19.60 -0.20 12.29
C LEU A 65 -21.10 -0.40 12.45
N TYR A 66 -21.62 0.05 13.57
CA TYR A 66 -23.03 0.06 13.87
C TYR A 66 -23.57 1.46 13.58
N TYR A 67 -24.34 1.57 12.51
CA TYR A 67 -24.95 2.83 12.12
C TYR A 67 -26.16 3.12 13.00
N ASP A 68 -26.04 4.10 13.88
CA ASP A 68 -27.13 4.59 14.69
C ASP A 68 -26.96 6.09 15.01
N PRO A 69 -27.59 6.97 14.22
CA PRO A 69 -27.56 8.41 14.50
C PRO A 69 -28.15 8.79 15.87
N SER A 70 -28.98 7.92 16.45
CA SER A 70 -29.58 8.12 17.79
C SER A 70 -28.75 7.58 18.94
N GLY A 71 -27.60 6.92 18.66
CA GLY A 71 -26.71 6.34 19.65
C GLY A 71 -27.20 5.03 20.27
N ARG A 72 -28.21 4.39 19.68
CA ARG A 72 -28.77 3.10 20.13
C ARG A 72 -28.27 1.98 19.23
N LEU A 73 -27.50 1.04 19.78
CA LEU A 73 -26.96 -0.10 19.03
C LEU A 73 -28.03 -1.15 18.65
N ALA A 74 -29.26 -1.01 19.09
CA ALA A 74 -30.31 -2.02 18.91
C ALA A 74 -30.93 -1.91 17.52
N GLY A 75 -30.62 -2.85 16.63
CA GLY A 75 -31.36 -3.10 15.38
C GLY A 75 -30.66 -2.78 14.08
N SER A 76 -29.48 -2.17 14.06
CA SER A 76 -28.70 -1.99 12.84
C SER A 76 -27.84 -3.22 12.53
N GLU A 77 -27.88 -3.71 11.29
CA GLU A 77 -26.91 -4.72 10.86
C GLU A 77 -25.48 -4.14 10.89
N PRO A 78 -24.52 -4.82 11.49
CA PRO A 78 -23.15 -4.34 11.58
C PRO A 78 -22.48 -4.34 10.20
N HIS A 79 -21.94 -3.19 9.80
CA HIS A 79 -21.19 -3.07 8.55
C HIS A 79 -19.69 -3.36 8.83
N PRO A 80 -19.08 -4.33 8.13
CA PRO A 80 -17.66 -4.62 8.33
C PRO A 80 -16.78 -3.48 7.78
N VAL A 81 -15.86 -3.00 8.62
CA VAL A 81 -14.92 -1.91 8.31
C VAL A 81 -13.50 -2.25 8.72
N ALA A 82 -12.53 -1.56 8.15
CA ALA A 82 -11.16 -1.52 8.64
C ALA A 82 -10.95 -0.24 9.47
N VAL A 83 -10.32 -0.39 10.62
CA VAL A 83 -9.98 0.74 11.50
C VAL A 83 -8.47 0.80 11.66
N LYS A 84 -7.83 1.82 11.06
CA LYS A 84 -6.40 2.09 11.20
C LYS A 84 -6.20 3.05 12.37
N VAL A 85 -5.55 2.59 13.42
CA VAL A 85 -5.30 3.37 14.65
C VAL A 85 -3.85 3.81 14.67
N LEU A 86 -3.60 5.07 15.01
CA LEU A 86 -2.23 5.58 15.18
C LEU A 86 -1.50 4.75 16.24
N HIS A 87 -0.28 4.30 15.91
CA HIS A 87 0.49 3.43 16.80
C HIS A 87 0.66 4.06 18.19
N PRO A 88 0.40 3.35 19.29
CA PRO A 88 0.44 3.89 20.65
C PRO A 88 1.73 4.64 20.98
N LEU A 89 2.89 4.16 20.50
CA LEU A 89 4.19 4.80 20.67
C LEU A 89 4.35 6.14 19.93
N LEU A 90 3.41 6.47 19.04
CA LEU A 90 3.42 7.69 18.24
C LEU A 90 2.37 8.71 18.69
N ARG A 91 1.46 8.36 19.62
CA ARG A 91 0.37 9.23 20.07
C ARG A 91 0.86 10.59 20.59
N GLY A 92 1.94 10.63 21.37
CA GLY A 92 2.55 11.83 21.89
C GLY A 92 3.47 12.58 20.92
N ARG A 93 3.56 12.16 19.64
CA ARG A 93 4.41 12.79 18.65
C ARG A 93 3.60 13.64 17.69
N ASP A 94 3.62 14.96 17.87
CA ASP A 94 2.88 15.93 17.03
C ASP A 94 3.09 15.73 15.54
N ARG A 95 4.30 15.36 15.12
CA ARG A 95 4.60 15.10 13.72
C ARG A 95 3.80 13.89 13.20
N ALA A 96 3.78 12.77 13.94
CA ALA A 96 3.04 11.59 13.55
C ALA A 96 1.54 11.87 13.47
N ARG A 97 1.00 12.61 14.46
CA ARG A 97 -0.38 13.04 14.47
C ARG A 97 -0.72 13.90 13.25
N ARG A 98 0.09 14.93 12.94
CA ARG A 98 -0.14 15.77 11.74
C ARG A 98 -0.12 14.98 10.43
N LEU A 99 0.76 14.00 10.30
CA LEU A 99 0.84 13.15 9.12
C LEU A 99 -0.39 12.26 8.97
N PHE A 100 -0.86 11.68 10.07
CA PHE A 100 -2.07 10.86 10.11
C PHE A 100 -3.32 11.67 9.74
N LEU A 101 -3.44 12.89 10.25
CA LEU A 101 -4.53 13.82 9.91
C LEU A 101 -4.49 14.24 8.44
N ARG A 102 -3.30 14.41 7.85
CA ARG A 102 -3.15 14.69 6.41
C ARG A 102 -3.60 13.51 5.56
N GLU A 103 -3.31 12.27 5.98
CA GLU A 103 -3.81 11.07 5.32
C GLU A 103 -5.34 11.03 5.33
N ALA A 104 -5.96 11.33 6.49
CA ALA A 104 -7.40 11.42 6.63
C ALA A 104 -8.01 12.46 5.67
N GLU A 105 -7.43 13.67 5.63
CA GLU A 105 -7.93 14.75 4.77
C GLU A 105 -7.79 14.41 3.28
N ALA A 106 -6.70 13.75 2.88
CA ALA A 106 -6.53 13.28 1.52
C ALA A 106 -7.58 12.24 1.13
N LEU A 107 -7.78 11.24 2.00
CA LEU A 107 -8.78 10.18 1.78
C LEU A 107 -10.21 10.71 1.76
N ARG A 108 -10.55 11.70 2.61
CA ARG A 108 -11.88 12.32 2.65
C ARG A 108 -12.28 12.96 1.33
N ARG A 109 -11.32 13.44 0.55
CA ARG A 109 -11.52 14.09 -0.75
C ARG A 109 -11.59 13.10 -1.91
N LEU A 110 -11.23 11.84 -1.68
CA LEU A 110 -11.12 10.80 -2.70
C LEU A 110 -12.38 9.94 -2.73
N ALA A 111 -13.06 9.95 -3.87
CA ALA A 111 -14.15 9.04 -4.19
C ALA A 111 -13.84 8.37 -5.53
N HIS A 112 -13.20 7.20 -5.49
CA HIS A 112 -12.83 6.45 -6.68
C HIS A 112 -12.96 4.94 -6.43
N PRO A 113 -13.50 4.14 -7.36
CA PRO A 113 -13.72 2.71 -7.16
C PRO A 113 -12.46 1.92 -6.85
N ASN A 114 -11.30 2.38 -7.31
CA ASN A 114 -10.01 1.74 -7.09
C ASN A 114 -9.18 2.37 -5.94
N VAL A 115 -9.79 3.20 -5.11
CA VAL A 115 -9.22 3.69 -3.86
C VAL A 115 -10.06 3.16 -2.70
N VAL A 116 -9.43 2.80 -1.59
CA VAL A 116 -10.15 2.42 -0.38
C VAL A 116 -11.07 3.55 0.06
N HIS A 117 -12.35 3.22 0.31
CA HIS A 117 -13.32 4.24 0.73
C HIS A 117 -13.07 4.65 2.18
N PHE A 118 -13.06 5.96 2.43
CA PHE A 118 -12.92 6.55 3.75
C PHE A 118 -14.32 6.88 4.31
N PHE A 119 -14.63 6.41 5.51
CA PHE A 119 -15.87 6.72 6.21
C PHE A 119 -15.72 7.89 7.17
N ALA A 120 -14.77 7.80 8.11
CA ALA A 120 -14.62 8.79 9.16
C ALA A 120 -13.22 8.82 9.76
N LEU A 121 -12.90 9.97 10.37
CA LEU A 121 -11.78 10.17 11.28
C LEU A 121 -12.33 10.16 12.71
N VAL A 122 -11.74 9.36 13.59
CA VAL A 122 -11.98 9.39 15.02
C VAL A 122 -10.80 10.10 15.68
N ASP A 123 -11.10 11.12 16.47
CA ASP A 123 -10.13 11.88 17.26
C ASP A 123 -10.79 12.28 18.57
N ASP A 124 -10.73 11.39 19.56
CA ASP A 124 -11.32 11.61 20.88
C ASP A 124 -10.28 12.07 21.95
N GLY A 125 -9.07 12.41 21.50
CA GLY A 125 -7.96 12.82 22.36
C GLY A 125 -7.16 11.63 22.94
N ALA A 126 -7.75 10.47 23.13
CA ALA A 126 -7.07 9.24 23.54
C ALA A 126 -6.62 8.42 22.32
N GLU A 127 -7.50 8.30 21.34
CA GLU A 127 -7.27 7.55 20.11
C GLU A 127 -7.37 8.46 18.89
N LEU A 128 -6.56 8.17 17.89
CA LEU A 128 -6.64 8.75 16.56
C LEU A 128 -6.74 7.62 15.55
N ALA A 129 -7.89 7.51 14.88
CA ALA A 129 -8.18 6.37 14.01
C ALA A 129 -8.88 6.79 12.72
N LEU A 130 -8.61 6.05 11.63
CA LEU A 130 -9.31 6.13 10.34
C LEU A 130 -10.26 4.94 10.22
N VAL A 131 -11.52 5.21 9.95
CA VAL A 131 -12.52 4.18 9.63
C VAL A 131 -12.66 4.12 8.12
N MET A 132 -12.41 2.96 7.54
CA MET A 132 -12.30 2.77 6.10
C MET A 132 -13.01 1.48 5.65
N GLU A 133 -13.21 1.35 4.35
CA GLU A 133 -13.68 0.12 3.70
C GLU A 133 -12.79 -1.06 4.11
N LEU A 134 -13.43 -2.14 4.58
CA LEU A 134 -12.75 -3.43 4.73
C LEU A 134 -12.72 -4.12 3.37
N VAL A 135 -11.57 -4.13 2.74
CA VAL A 135 -11.37 -4.80 1.45
C VAL A 135 -11.29 -6.31 1.70
N GLN A 136 -12.29 -7.04 1.19
CA GLN A 136 -12.28 -8.50 1.18
C GLN A 136 -11.42 -9.00 0.02
N GLY A 137 -10.13 -9.14 0.26
CA GLY A 137 -9.13 -9.49 -0.75
C GLY A 137 -7.76 -9.69 -0.14
N GLU A 138 -6.75 -9.72 -0.98
CA GLU A 138 -5.37 -9.91 -0.57
C GLU A 138 -4.44 -8.86 -1.22
N PRO A 139 -3.29 -8.58 -0.62
CA PRO A 139 -2.29 -7.71 -1.25
C PRO A 139 -1.76 -8.31 -2.55
N LEU A 140 -1.48 -7.45 -3.54
CA LEU A 140 -0.85 -7.88 -4.79
C LEU A 140 0.50 -8.59 -4.57
N SER A 141 1.22 -8.23 -3.49
CA SER A 141 2.44 -8.95 -3.09
C SER A 141 2.21 -10.44 -2.82
N THR A 142 1.09 -10.80 -2.20
CA THR A 142 0.70 -12.20 -1.96
C THR A 142 0.37 -12.91 -3.28
N ILE A 143 -0.32 -12.22 -4.19
CA ILE A 143 -0.64 -12.75 -5.52
C ILE A 143 0.65 -12.98 -6.33
N ILE A 144 1.58 -12.04 -6.30
CA ILE A 144 2.89 -12.17 -6.95
C ILE A 144 3.66 -13.36 -6.36
N ALA A 145 3.74 -13.48 -5.03
CA ALA A 145 4.43 -14.60 -4.38
C ALA A 145 3.84 -15.96 -4.78
N ARG A 146 2.52 -16.06 -4.86
CA ARG A 146 1.83 -17.25 -5.37
C ARG A 146 2.12 -17.50 -6.86
N GLY A 147 2.13 -16.43 -7.67
CA GLY A 147 2.51 -16.51 -9.09
C GLY A 147 3.94 -17.03 -9.30
N ILE A 148 4.89 -16.60 -8.45
CA ILE A 148 6.26 -17.11 -8.45
C ILE A 148 6.29 -18.62 -8.14
N ALA A 149 5.57 -19.03 -7.08
CA ALA A 149 5.54 -20.42 -6.63
C ALA A 149 4.88 -21.38 -7.65
N SER A 150 3.94 -20.86 -8.44
CA SER A 150 3.17 -21.65 -9.45
C SER A 150 3.67 -21.48 -10.87
N ARG A 151 4.85 -20.87 -11.10
CA ARG A 151 5.40 -20.70 -12.45
C ARG A 151 5.54 -22.05 -13.19
N PRO A 152 5.01 -22.15 -14.41
CA PRO A 152 5.06 -23.40 -15.16
C PRO A 152 6.48 -23.73 -15.64
N ALA A 153 7.33 -22.73 -15.87
CA ALA A 153 8.73 -22.91 -16.30
C ALA A 153 9.54 -21.63 -16.05
N PRO A 154 10.88 -21.74 -15.97
CA PRO A 154 11.77 -20.57 -16.03
C PRO A 154 11.48 -19.73 -17.30
N GLY A 155 11.44 -18.44 -17.17
CA GLY A 155 11.14 -17.53 -18.28
C GLY A 155 9.64 -17.34 -18.59
N ALA A 156 8.75 -17.99 -17.86
CA ALA A 156 7.33 -17.65 -17.90
C ALA A 156 7.04 -16.42 -17.05
N PRO A 157 6.04 -15.56 -17.40
CA PRO A 157 5.66 -14.43 -16.57
C PRO A 157 5.12 -14.90 -15.22
N CYS A 158 5.33 -14.08 -14.17
CA CYS A 158 4.80 -14.34 -12.83
C CYS A 158 3.26 -14.33 -12.85
N LEU A 159 2.69 -13.29 -13.45
CA LEU A 159 1.27 -13.24 -13.78
C LEU A 159 1.10 -13.11 -15.29
N PRO A 160 0.04 -13.70 -15.88
CA PRO A 160 -0.28 -13.50 -17.28
C PRO A 160 -0.37 -12.01 -17.64
N PHE A 161 0.14 -11.60 -18.82
CA PHE A 161 0.17 -10.21 -19.26
C PHE A 161 -1.19 -9.50 -19.17
N VAL A 162 -2.28 -10.20 -19.54
CA VAL A 162 -3.64 -9.66 -19.49
C VAL A 162 -4.07 -9.38 -18.06
N LEU A 163 -3.72 -10.26 -17.10
CA LEU A 163 -4.05 -10.07 -15.69
C LEU A 163 -3.19 -8.95 -15.07
N ALA A 164 -1.90 -8.91 -15.40
CA ALA A 164 -1.00 -7.82 -14.98
C ALA A 164 -1.53 -6.46 -15.49
N TRP A 165 -1.96 -6.40 -16.76
CA TRP A 165 -2.61 -5.22 -17.33
C TRP A 165 -3.89 -4.85 -16.58
N HIS A 166 -4.75 -5.83 -16.28
CA HIS A 166 -5.99 -5.58 -15.58
C HIS A 166 -5.78 -4.90 -14.22
N TYR A 167 -4.82 -5.37 -13.43
CA TYR A 167 -4.51 -4.78 -12.15
C TYR A 167 -3.82 -3.42 -12.30
N PHE A 168 -2.91 -3.33 -13.25
CA PHE A 168 -2.16 -2.11 -13.50
C PHE A 168 -3.03 -0.96 -14.00
N ALA A 169 -3.96 -1.20 -14.92
CA ALA A 169 -4.89 -0.19 -15.41
C ALA A 169 -5.75 0.41 -14.29
N GLN A 170 -6.23 -0.42 -13.36
CA GLN A 170 -6.99 0.03 -12.19
C GLN A 170 -6.12 0.83 -11.22
N LEU A 171 -4.87 0.41 -10.98
CA LEU A 171 -3.90 1.16 -10.18
C LEU A 171 -3.64 2.55 -10.79
N LEU A 172 -3.45 2.62 -12.10
CA LEU A 172 -3.26 3.89 -12.80
C LEU A 172 -4.51 4.79 -12.74
N GLY A 173 -5.71 4.20 -12.82
CA GLY A 173 -6.96 4.93 -12.62
C GLY A 173 -7.05 5.55 -11.22
N ALA A 174 -6.67 4.78 -10.18
CA ALA A 174 -6.59 5.28 -8.81
C ALA A 174 -5.58 6.43 -8.69
N LEU A 175 -4.37 6.28 -9.24
CA LEU A 175 -3.34 7.33 -9.21
C LEU A 175 -3.76 8.57 -9.98
N ALA A 176 -4.42 8.44 -11.13
CA ALA A 176 -4.96 9.58 -11.86
C ALA A 176 -5.94 10.41 -11.02
N ALA A 177 -6.87 9.74 -10.31
CA ALA A 177 -7.82 10.42 -9.43
C ALA A 177 -7.12 11.12 -8.24
N VAL A 178 -6.11 10.48 -7.66
CA VAL A 178 -5.28 11.06 -6.58
C VAL A 178 -4.54 12.30 -7.05
N HIS A 179 -3.89 12.21 -8.22
CA HIS A 179 -3.09 13.30 -8.79
C HIS A 179 -3.95 14.49 -9.24
N GLN A 180 -5.18 14.27 -9.71
CA GLN A 180 -6.13 15.34 -10.05
C GLN A 180 -6.50 16.22 -8.85
N LEU A 181 -6.43 15.68 -7.63
CA LEU A 181 -6.64 16.43 -6.40
C LEU A 181 -5.37 17.12 -5.87
N GLY A 182 -4.25 17.05 -6.60
CA GLY A 182 -2.95 17.54 -6.16
C GLY A 182 -2.33 16.73 -5.03
N ILE A 183 -2.77 15.48 -4.85
CA ILE A 183 -2.28 14.57 -3.81
C ILE A 183 -1.27 13.61 -4.47
N LEU A 184 -0.22 13.25 -3.72
CA LEU A 184 0.72 12.18 -4.08
C LEU A 184 0.55 11.00 -3.12
N HIS A 185 0.59 9.79 -3.65
CA HIS A 185 0.50 8.58 -2.83
C HIS A 185 1.78 8.30 -2.04
N ARG A 186 2.96 8.44 -2.65
CA ARG A 186 4.32 8.34 -2.06
C ARG A 186 4.73 6.97 -1.52
N ASP A 187 3.87 5.96 -1.54
CA ASP A 187 4.18 4.60 -1.10
C ASP A 187 3.49 3.54 -1.99
N VAL A 188 3.54 3.74 -3.29
CA VAL A 188 3.01 2.75 -4.25
C VAL A 188 3.91 1.53 -4.25
N LYS A 189 3.36 0.39 -3.81
CA LYS A 189 4.04 -0.92 -3.77
C LYS A 189 3.00 -2.04 -3.74
N PRO A 190 3.34 -3.29 -4.08
CA PRO A 190 2.37 -4.39 -4.12
C PRO A 190 1.62 -4.64 -2.80
N ALA A 191 2.24 -4.37 -1.66
CA ALA A 191 1.60 -4.53 -0.35
C ALA A 191 0.45 -3.53 -0.11
N ASN A 192 0.47 -2.37 -0.78
CA ASN A 192 -0.54 -1.31 -0.66
C ASN A 192 -1.57 -1.35 -1.81
N VAL A 193 -1.52 -2.38 -2.66
CA VAL A 193 -2.47 -2.64 -3.74
C VAL A 193 -3.25 -3.89 -3.35
N LEU A 194 -4.46 -3.71 -2.83
CA LEU A 194 -5.33 -4.82 -2.45
C LEU A 194 -6.15 -5.25 -3.65
N VAL A 195 -6.27 -6.56 -3.87
CA VAL A 195 -7.05 -7.15 -4.95
C VAL A 195 -8.18 -7.96 -4.33
N ARG A 196 -9.41 -7.58 -4.63
CA ARG A 196 -10.61 -8.30 -4.20
C ARG A 196 -10.76 -9.60 -4.98
N SER A 197 -11.59 -10.52 -4.47
CA SER A 197 -11.90 -11.80 -5.11
C SER A 197 -12.56 -11.66 -6.49
N ASP A 198 -13.21 -10.52 -6.76
CA ASP A 198 -13.80 -10.17 -8.06
C ASP A 198 -12.82 -9.46 -9.02
N GLY A 199 -11.54 -9.35 -8.65
CA GLY A 199 -10.49 -8.70 -9.44
C GLY A 199 -10.44 -7.18 -9.34
N VAL A 200 -11.25 -6.56 -8.50
CA VAL A 200 -11.22 -5.11 -8.28
C VAL A 200 -10.00 -4.75 -7.43
N VAL A 201 -9.18 -3.83 -7.93
CA VAL A 201 -8.04 -3.27 -7.22
C VAL A 201 -8.48 -2.12 -6.31
N LYS A 202 -7.91 -2.08 -5.12
CA LYS A 202 -8.09 -1.01 -4.13
C LYS A 202 -6.73 -0.52 -3.65
N LEU A 203 -6.38 0.73 -3.97
CA LEU A 203 -5.19 1.40 -3.48
C LEU A 203 -5.43 1.89 -2.04
N THR A 204 -4.50 1.56 -1.14
CA THR A 204 -4.58 1.88 0.29
C THR A 204 -3.26 2.42 0.82
N ASP A 205 -3.24 2.86 2.06
CA ASP A 205 -2.03 3.31 2.79
C ASP A 205 -1.24 4.41 2.08
N PHE A 206 -1.84 5.60 2.01
CA PHE A 206 -1.17 6.79 1.47
C PHE A 206 0.07 7.12 2.29
N GLY A 207 1.24 7.10 1.64
CA GLY A 207 2.54 7.36 2.26
C GLY A 207 2.79 8.83 2.62
N ILE A 208 1.75 9.61 2.91
CA ILE A 208 1.84 11.03 3.30
C ILE A 208 2.72 11.21 4.54
N ALA A 209 2.86 10.15 5.33
CA ALA A 209 3.72 10.06 6.49
C ALA A 209 5.23 10.04 6.20
N ARG A 210 5.63 9.83 4.96
CA ARG A 210 7.03 9.66 4.55
C ARG A 210 7.73 10.95 4.12
N ILE A 211 7.33 12.10 4.63
CA ILE A 211 8.07 13.34 4.41
C ILE A 211 9.44 13.19 5.09
N PRO A 212 10.56 13.30 4.35
CA PRO A 212 11.89 13.25 4.94
C PRO A 212 11.99 14.26 6.08
N ALA A 213 12.68 13.89 7.17
CA ALA A 213 13.03 14.86 8.20
C ALA A 213 13.94 15.92 7.56
N GLU A 214 13.63 17.21 7.72
CA GLU A 214 14.57 18.27 7.39
C GLU A 214 15.91 17.95 8.07
N GLY A 215 16.97 17.73 7.27
CA GLY A 215 18.32 17.48 7.76
C GLY A 215 18.69 16.03 8.13
N ALA A 216 17.78 15.04 8.00
CA ALA A 216 18.14 13.65 8.15
C ALA A 216 18.43 13.03 6.77
N ALA A 217 19.67 12.62 6.55
CA ALA A 217 19.96 11.68 5.47
C ALA A 217 18.97 10.53 5.54
N ALA A 218 18.52 10.00 4.40
CA ALA A 218 17.42 9.02 4.21
C ALA A 218 17.56 7.67 4.94
N THR A 219 18.25 7.62 6.07
CA THR A 219 18.60 6.43 6.86
C THR A 219 17.63 6.13 8.01
N GLY A 220 16.65 6.99 8.28
CA GLY A 220 15.77 6.84 9.44
C GLY A 220 14.42 6.22 9.11
N GLY A 221 14.24 4.90 9.28
CA GLY A 221 12.92 4.31 9.51
C GLY A 221 12.10 3.90 8.29
N VAL A 222 12.72 3.60 7.16
CA VAL A 222 12.03 2.93 6.04
C VAL A 222 11.87 1.45 6.40
N ALA A 223 10.63 0.94 6.34
CA ALA A 223 10.39 -0.49 6.55
C ALA A 223 11.21 -1.31 5.54
N PRO A 224 11.77 -2.47 5.93
CA PRO A 224 12.52 -3.34 5.03
C PRO A 224 11.73 -3.62 3.74
N GLY A 225 12.41 -3.58 2.59
CA GLY A 225 11.80 -3.86 1.29
C GLY A 225 11.07 -2.67 0.63
N THR A 226 10.90 -1.54 1.29
CA THR A 226 10.24 -0.37 0.67
C THR A 226 11.17 0.41 -0.27
N GLY A 227 12.48 0.31 -0.08
CA GLY A 227 13.47 0.98 -0.92
C GLY A 227 13.37 0.61 -2.40
N ALA A 228 12.97 -0.62 -2.70
CA ALA A 228 12.90 -1.14 -4.07
C ALA A 228 11.91 -0.41 -5.00
N TYR A 229 10.93 0.31 -4.45
CA TYR A 229 9.91 1.03 -5.22
C TYR A 229 10.11 2.55 -5.24
N MET A 230 11.11 3.05 -4.51
CA MET A 230 11.35 4.49 -4.43
C MET A 230 11.88 5.03 -5.77
N SER A 231 11.35 6.17 -6.20
CA SER A 231 11.92 6.88 -7.34
C SER A 231 13.28 7.50 -6.99
N PRO A 232 14.15 7.78 -7.98
CA PRO A 232 15.45 8.40 -7.76
C PRO A 232 15.39 9.68 -6.94
N GLU A 233 14.42 10.56 -7.24
CA GLU A 233 14.20 11.80 -6.52
C GLU A 233 13.74 11.56 -5.08
N ALA A 234 12.96 10.50 -4.83
CA ALA A 234 12.56 10.12 -3.48
C ALA A 234 13.76 9.60 -2.65
N VAL A 235 14.64 8.81 -3.26
CA VAL A 235 15.90 8.34 -2.64
C VAL A 235 16.80 9.52 -2.29
N GLN A 236 16.83 10.55 -3.15
CA GLN A 236 17.62 11.77 -2.94
C GLN A 236 16.98 12.78 -1.98
N GLY A 237 15.74 12.53 -1.53
CA GLY A 237 15.01 13.48 -0.68
C GLY A 237 14.61 14.78 -1.38
N LYS A 238 14.54 14.76 -2.72
CA LYS A 238 14.10 15.89 -3.55
C LYS A 238 12.59 16.07 -3.50
N GLU A 239 12.11 17.18 -4.06
CA GLU A 239 10.69 17.41 -4.25
C GLU A 239 10.09 16.37 -5.18
N LEU A 240 8.92 15.82 -4.79
CA LEU A 240 8.22 14.78 -5.52
C LEU A 240 7.05 15.37 -6.31
N ASP A 241 6.83 14.84 -7.50
CA ASP A 241 5.66 15.13 -8.33
C ASP A 241 4.92 13.82 -8.70
N PRO A 242 3.78 13.88 -9.42
CA PRO A 242 3.04 12.70 -9.85
C PRO A 242 3.87 11.62 -10.53
N ARG A 243 4.92 11.99 -11.24
CA ARG A 243 5.82 11.05 -11.95
C ARG A 243 6.65 10.18 -11.01
N SER A 244 6.78 10.57 -9.74
CA SER A 244 7.38 9.72 -8.70
C SER A 244 6.49 8.51 -8.38
N ASP A 245 5.17 8.71 -8.29
CA ASP A 245 4.20 7.61 -8.10
C ASP A 245 4.13 6.73 -9.35
N LEU A 246 4.27 7.31 -10.56
CA LEU A 246 4.28 6.56 -11.82
C LEU A 246 5.52 5.67 -11.95
N TYR A 247 6.69 6.14 -11.49
CA TYR A 247 7.90 5.32 -11.37
C TYR A 247 7.65 4.11 -10.46
N SER A 248 7.08 4.35 -9.28
CA SER A 248 6.74 3.28 -8.34
C SER A 248 5.71 2.31 -8.92
N ALA A 249 4.69 2.80 -9.64
CA ALA A 249 3.70 1.97 -10.32
C ALA A 249 4.32 1.12 -11.44
N ALA A 250 5.26 1.68 -12.22
CA ALA A 250 6.02 0.92 -13.22
C ALA A 250 6.88 -0.17 -12.57
N THR A 251 7.48 0.10 -11.40
CA THR A 251 8.20 -0.89 -10.61
C THR A 251 7.28 -2.03 -10.15
N VAL A 252 6.05 -1.72 -9.71
CA VAL A 252 5.02 -2.72 -9.37
C VAL A 252 4.64 -3.56 -10.59
N LEU A 253 4.46 -2.95 -11.77
CA LEU A 253 4.18 -3.68 -12.99
C LEU A 253 5.33 -4.62 -13.37
N TYR A 254 6.57 -4.14 -13.32
CA TYR A 254 7.75 -4.95 -13.59
C TYR A 254 7.77 -6.19 -12.68
N GLU A 255 7.58 -6.01 -11.37
CA GLU A 255 7.55 -7.11 -10.41
C GLU A 255 6.37 -8.05 -10.66
N THR A 256 5.20 -7.54 -11.01
CA THR A 256 4.02 -8.35 -11.35
C THR A 256 4.29 -9.28 -12.53
N LEU A 257 5.12 -8.87 -13.47
CA LEU A 257 5.51 -9.68 -14.64
C LEU A 257 6.70 -10.59 -14.34
N VAL A 258 7.79 -10.02 -13.78
CA VAL A 258 9.07 -10.71 -13.60
C VAL A 258 9.13 -11.50 -12.28
N GLY A 259 8.33 -11.10 -11.27
CA GLY A 259 8.33 -11.71 -9.93
C GLY A 259 9.36 -11.13 -8.99
N ARG A 260 10.05 -10.05 -9.37
CA ARG A 260 10.91 -9.24 -8.50
C ARG A 260 10.97 -7.81 -9.02
N ALA A 261 11.24 -6.86 -8.14
CA ALA A 261 11.48 -5.48 -8.55
C ALA A 261 12.75 -5.36 -9.41
N PRO A 262 12.87 -4.33 -10.27
CA PRO A 262 13.96 -4.21 -11.25
C PRO A 262 15.38 -4.33 -10.66
N PHE A 263 15.58 -3.75 -9.49
CA PHE A 263 16.91 -3.68 -8.85
C PHE A 263 17.04 -4.58 -7.63
N ASP A 264 15.97 -5.32 -7.29
CA ASP A 264 15.99 -6.29 -6.18
C ASP A 264 16.60 -7.60 -6.68
N ALA A 265 17.83 -7.88 -6.23
CA ALA A 265 18.58 -9.07 -6.56
C ALA A 265 19.13 -9.71 -5.26
N PRO A 266 19.22 -11.06 -5.20
CA PRO A 266 19.60 -11.76 -3.96
C PRO A 266 20.95 -11.35 -3.38
N GLU A 267 21.86 -10.85 -4.22
CA GLU A 267 23.20 -10.40 -3.85
C GLU A 267 23.25 -8.93 -3.40
N ARG A 268 22.13 -8.19 -3.48
CA ARG A 268 22.06 -6.75 -3.17
C ARG A 268 21.45 -6.51 -1.80
N ASP A 269 22.08 -5.64 -1.05
CA ASP A 269 21.48 -5.07 0.15
C ASP A 269 20.60 -3.84 -0.18
N GLU A 270 19.98 -3.27 0.86
CA GLU A 270 19.10 -2.09 0.67
C GLU A 270 19.84 -0.85 0.15
N MET A 271 21.11 -0.71 0.47
CA MET A 271 21.94 0.41 -0.01
C MET A 271 22.28 0.23 -1.49
N ASP A 272 22.59 -0.99 -1.90
CA ASP A 272 22.86 -1.33 -3.30
C ASP A 272 21.60 -1.11 -4.16
N ILE A 273 20.42 -1.52 -3.66
CA ILE A 273 19.16 -1.28 -4.34
C ILE A 273 18.92 0.22 -4.52
N ARG A 274 19.11 1.03 -3.48
CA ARG A 274 18.97 2.49 -3.58
C ARG A 274 19.97 3.10 -4.54
N ARG A 275 21.20 2.63 -4.58
CA ARG A 275 22.21 3.08 -5.54
C ARG A 275 21.80 2.75 -6.96
N ALA A 276 21.32 1.54 -7.21
CA ALA A 276 20.83 1.13 -8.53
C ALA A 276 19.61 1.94 -8.96
N GLN A 277 18.74 2.34 -8.02
CA GLN A 277 17.64 3.28 -8.30
C GLN A 277 18.16 4.62 -8.85
N LEU A 278 19.33 5.08 -8.43
CA LEU A 278 19.91 6.33 -8.88
C LEU A 278 20.60 6.21 -10.24
N ASP A 279 21.40 5.16 -10.42
CA ASP A 279 22.44 5.15 -11.45
C ASP A 279 22.26 4.07 -12.52
N GLU A 280 21.59 2.95 -12.22
CA GLU A 280 21.52 1.82 -13.14
C GLU A 280 20.26 1.86 -14.03
N PRO A 281 20.36 1.55 -15.33
CA PRO A 281 19.19 1.35 -16.16
C PRO A 281 18.39 0.12 -15.68
N PRO A 282 17.05 0.11 -15.83
CA PRO A 282 16.27 -1.07 -15.47
C PRO A 282 16.67 -2.25 -16.36
N PRO A 283 16.86 -3.46 -15.79
CA PRO A 283 17.12 -4.65 -16.58
C PRO A 283 15.96 -4.92 -17.56
N PRO A 284 16.24 -5.35 -18.80
CA PRO A 284 15.20 -5.61 -19.78
C PRO A 284 14.29 -6.76 -19.34
N ILE A 285 12.98 -6.62 -19.50
CA ILE A 285 11.99 -7.68 -19.20
C ILE A 285 12.25 -8.92 -20.05
N THR A 286 12.61 -8.73 -21.32
CA THR A 286 12.90 -9.83 -22.25
C THR A 286 14.06 -10.70 -21.78
N GLY A 287 14.98 -10.18 -20.98
CA GLY A 287 16.06 -10.95 -20.36
C GLY A 287 15.56 -12.00 -19.34
N PHE A 288 14.39 -11.77 -18.73
CA PHE A 288 13.75 -12.68 -17.77
C PHE A 288 12.58 -13.44 -18.41
N LEU A 289 11.90 -12.81 -19.35
CA LEU A 289 10.71 -13.32 -20.03
C LEU A 289 10.92 -13.31 -21.54
N PRO A 290 11.57 -14.33 -22.12
CA PRO A 290 11.88 -14.36 -23.57
C PRO A 290 10.65 -14.25 -24.48
N SER A 291 9.46 -14.62 -23.97
CA SER A 291 8.18 -14.50 -24.68
C SER A 291 7.55 -13.10 -24.61
N ALA A 292 8.13 -12.20 -23.82
CA ALA A 292 7.61 -10.83 -23.71
C ALA A 292 7.86 -10.03 -25.01
N PRO A 293 6.91 -9.19 -25.43
CA PRO A 293 7.14 -8.30 -26.57
C PRO A 293 8.31 -7.34 -26.26
N PRO A 294 9.31 -7.21 -27.16
CA PRO A 294 10.48 -6.33 -26.93
C PRO A 294 10.13 -4.86 -26.64
N VAL A 295 8.96 -4.41 -27.10
CA VAL A 295 8.46 -3.05 -26.82
C VAL A 295 8.27 -2.80 -25.32
N LEU A 296 8.08 -3.84 -24.50
CA LEU A 296 8.01 -3.69 -23.04
C LEU A 296 9.33 -3.21 -22.42
N ASP A 297 10.47 -3.58 -22.99
CA ASP A 297 11.77 -3.08 -22.53
C ASP A 297 11.88 -1.57 -22.74
N VAL A 298 11.41 -1.07 -23.91
CA VAL A 298 11.36 0.36 -24.22
C VAL A 298 10.42 1.09 -23.26
N LEU A 299 9.23 0.53 -23.00
CA LEU A 299 8.25 1.08 -22.08
C LEU A 299 8.85 1.20 -20.66
N MET A 300 9.49 0.13 -20.18
CA MET A 300 10.10 0.13 -18.84
C MET A 300 11.29 1.09 -18.75
N ALA A 301 12.12 1.16 -19.75
CA ALA A 301 13.23 2.13 -19.80
C ALA A 301 12.74 3.58 -19.73
N HIS A 302 11.60 3.88 -20.36
CA HIS A 302 10.96 5.19 -20.32
C HIS A 302 10.29 5.47 -18.98
N ALA A 303 9.47 4.53 -18.48
CA ALA A 303 8.73 4.67 -17.20
C ALA A 303 9.67 4.75 -16.00
N LEU A 304 10.81 4.04 -16.03
CA LEU A 304 11.82 3.96 -14.98
C LEU A 304 13.05 4.85 -15.27
N ALA A 305 12.91 5.84 -16.17
CA ALA A 305 13.95 6.83 -16.42
C ALA A 305 14.33 7.57 -15.14
N LYS A 306 15.62 7.85 -14.95
CA LYS A 306 16.13 8.50 -13.73
C LYS A 306 15.68 9.96 -13.65
N ASP A 307 15.68 10.67 -14.78
CA ASP A 307 15.12 12.01 -14.88
C ASP A 307 13.58 11.93 -14.98
N PRO A 308 12.82 12.53 -14.05
CA PRO A 308 11.37 12.59 -14.13
C PRO A 308 10.85 13.24 -15.42
N ALA A 309 11.62 14.18 -16.03
CA ALA A 309 11.20 14.86 -17.25
C ALA A 309 11.12 13.93 -18.46
N ILE A 310 11.85 12.82 -18.44
CA ILE A 310 11.83 11.80 -19.50
C ILE A 310 10.64 10.84 -19.33
N ARG A 311 10.08 10.68 -18.13
CA ARG A 311 9.00 9.74 -17.85
C ARG A 311 7.67 10.16 -18.48
N TYR A 312 6.73 9.24 -18.49
CA TYR A 312 5.34 9.55 -18.87
C TYR A 312 4.78 10.65 -17.97
N PRO A 313 4.15 11.69 -18.53
CA PRO A 313 3.69 12.83 -17.74
C PRO A 313 2.44 12.53 -16.92
N SER A 314 1.67 11.46 -17.27
CA SER A 314 0.44 11.10 -16.60
C SER A 314 0.24 9.58 -16.49
N ALA A 315 -0.60 9.16 -15.55
CA ALA A 315 -1.02 7.78 -15.41
C ALA A 315 -1.76 7.27 -16.66
N LEU A 316 -2.51 8.14 -17.32
CA LEU A 316 -3.23 7.80 -18.55
C LEU A 316 -2.24 7.47 -19.69
N GLU A 317 -1.22 8.29 -19.90
CA GLU A 317 -0.23 8.06 -20.95
C GLU A 317 0.62 6.82 -20.71
N LEU A 318 1.00 6.57 -19.44
CA LEU A 318 1.67 5.33 -19.07
C LEU A 318 0.79 4.10 -19.34
N GLY A 319 -0.49 4.17 -18.97
CA GLY A 319 -1.46 3.10 -19.21
C GLY A 319 -1.66 2.81 -20.70
N GLU A 320 -1.80 3.85 -21.51
CA GLU A 320 -1.98 3.73 -22.96
C GLU A 320 -0.74 3.14 -23.66
N ALA A 321 0.46 3.52 -23.22
CA ALA A 321 1.71 2.94 -23.72
C ALA A 321 1.79 1.44 -23.42
N PHE A 322 1.43 1.01 -22.19
CA PHE A 322 1.43 -0.41 -21.83
C PHE A 322 0.36 -1.20 -22.61
N ARG A 323 -0.86 -0.65 -22.72
CA ARG A 323 -1.94 -1.24 -23.50
C ARG A 323 -1.54 -1.48 -24.96
N THR A 324 -0.91 -0.47 -25.56
CA THR A 324 -0.41 -0.56 -26.95
C THR A 324 0.70 -1.60 -27.07
N ALA A 325 1.63 -1.67 -26.09
CA ALA A 325 2.72 -2.63 -26.09
C ALA A 325 2.25 -4.08 -26.06
N LEU A 326 1.10 -4.34 -25.44
CA LEU A 326 0.49 -5.69 -25.41
C LEU A 326 -0.48 -5.95 -26.56
N GLY A 327 -0.72 -4.97 -27.45
CA GLY A 327 -1.71 -5.11 -28.53
C GLY A 327 -3.14 -5.28 -28.02
N LEU A 328 -3.45 -4.77 -26.81
CA LEU A 328 -4.77 -4.90 -26.23
C LEU A 328 -5.77 -3.91 -26.89
N PRO A 329 -7.06 -4.30 -27.02
CA PRO A 329 -8.04 -3.44 -27.66
C PRO A 329 -8.22 -2.11 -26.89
N LEU A 330 -8.58 -1.05 -27.61
CA LEU A 330 -9.00 0.22 -27.02
C LEU A 330 -10.27 -0.03 -26.21
N SER A 331 -10.12 -0.18 -24.92
CA SER A 331 -11.25 -0.12 -23.98
C SER A 331 -11.02 1.10 -23.10
N PRO A 332 -11.97 2.06 -23.03
CA PRO A 332 -11.86 3.15 -22.09
C PRO A 332 -11.89 2.56 -20.68
N GLY A 333 -10.71 2.38 -20.07
CA GLY A 333 -10.46 2.16 -18.66
C GLY A 333 -11.15 1.02 -17.91
N TRP A 334 -12.10 0.29 -18.52
CA TRP A 334 -12.96 -0.67 -17.84
C TRP A 334 -13.21 -1.89 -18.74
N VAL A 335 -12.58 -3.00 -18.43
CA VAL A 335 -13.13 -4.29 -18.84
C VAL A 335 -14.42 -4.45 -18.04
N ALA A 336 -15.58 -4.57 -18.70
CA ALA A 336 -16.84 -4.77 -18.01
C ALA A 336 -16.72 -6.00 -17.09
N GLN A 337 -17.35 -5.98 -15.91
CA GLN A 337 -17.28 -7.08 -14.92
C GLN A 337 -17.57 -8.47 -15.53
N LYS A 338 -18.33 -8.52 -16.61
CA LYS A 338 -18.64 -9.74 -17.36
C LYS A 338 -17.42 -10.32 -18.10
N GLU A 339 -16.57 -9.49 -18.70
CA GLU A 339 -15.35 -9.94 -19.37
C GLU A 339 -14.28 -10.40 -18.36
N LEU A 340 -14.32 -9.85 -17.12
CA LEU A 340 -13.48 -10.28 -16.01
C LEU A 340 -13.83 -11.69 -15.52
N ALA A 341 -15.12 -11.99 -15.38
CA ALA A 341 -15.58 -13.30 -14.99
C ALA A 341 -15.22 -14.38 -16.07
N ASP A 342 -15.24 -14.00 -17.33
CA ASP A 342 -14.86 -14.90 -18.43
C ASP A 342 -13.34 -15.03 -18.56
N LEU A 343 -12.57 -13.97 -18.27
CA LEU A 343 -11.12 -14.02 -18.16
C LEU A 343 -10.66 -14.88 -16.96
N ALA A 344 -11.30 -14.69 -15.80
CA ALA A 344 -11.05 -15.51 -14.60
C ALA A 344 -11.34 -17.00 -14.85
N LYS A 345 -12.38 -17.33 -15.63
CA LYS A 345 -12.68 -18.70 -16.05
C LYS A 345 -11.63 -19.27 -17.03
N THR A 346 -11.09 -18.43 -17.90
CA THR A 346 -10.02 -18.83 -18.85
C THR A 346 -8.67 -19.03 -18.14
N ILE A 347 -8.46 -18.34 -17.01
CA ILE A 347 -7.28 -18.42 -16.11
C ILE A 347 -7.51 -19.46 -15.00
N SER A 348 -8.58 -20.26 -15.06
CA SER A 348 -9.02 -21.19 -14.01
C SER A 348 -8.04 -22.32 -13.61
N GLY A 349 -6.80 -22.29 -14.10
CA GLY A 349 -5.68 -22.99 -13.46
C GLY A 349 -5.14 -22.28 -12.20
N LEU A 350 -5.50 -21.01 -11.97
CA LEU A 350 -5.22 -20.21 -10.78
C LEU A 350 -6.52 -20.02 -9.99
N ALA A 351 -7.11 -21.12 -9.52
CA ALA A 351 -8.27 -21.05 -8.64
C ALA A 351 -7.91 -20.22 -7.41
N LEU A 352 -8.59 -19.10 -7.25
CA LEU A 352 -8.61 -18.39 -5.97
C LEU A 352 -9.22 -19.36 -4.95
N PRO A 353 -8.58 -19.60 -3.80
CA PRO A 353 -9.18 -20.45 -2.79
C PRO A 353 -10.49 -19.80 -2.32
N GLU A 354 -11.58 -20.59 -2.30
CA GLU A 354 -12.79 -20.22 -1.59
C GLU A 354 -12.38 -19.94 -0.12
N VAL A 355 -12.60 -18.72 0.32
CA VAL A 355 -12.37 -18.33 1.70
C VAL A 355 -13.58 -18.83 2.51
N PRO A 356 -13.38 -19.67 3.54
CA PRO A 356 -14.46 -20.17 4.39
C PRO A 356 -15.13 -19.06 5.19
#